data_94c35e6e55abe7d0303315333bb129f1
#
_entry.id   94c35e6e55abe7d0303315333bb129f1
#
_cell.length_a   1.000
_cell.length_b   1.000
_cell.length_c   1.000
_cell.angle_alpha   90.00
_cell.angle_beta   90.00
_cell.angle_gamma   90.00
#
_symmetry.space_group_name_H-M   'P 1'
#
loop_
_entity.id
_entity.type
_entity.pdbx_description
1 polymer ?
#
loop_
_entity_poly.entity_id
_entity_poly.type
_entity_poly.pdbx_seq_one_letter_code
_entity_poly.pdbx_strand_id
1 'polypeptide(L)'
;MNSPIQPNTSRSDEEDFSADYPRHKHPAIRVVMMPRDTNALGTIFGGVILSEIDLAAAIEAHRYHSGRIATVAMDTIEFKRPVFVGDLVSFFTETTRVGTTSVTVKVSVWAQRRFGSHVRVPVTEASVTMVAVGEDGQKVPLERREPVDID
;
A
#
# COMPACT_ATOMS: atom_id res chain seq x y z
N MET A 1 8.22 -35.61 -4.81
CA MET A 1 6.75 -35.55 -4.64
C MET A 1 6.38 -34.21 -4.02
N ASN A 2 5.62 -33.42 -4.74
CA ASN A 2 5.12 -32.18 -4.22
C ASN A 2 3.97 -32.48 -3.26
N SER A 3 4.20 -32.34 -1.96
CA SER A 3 3.10 -32.27 -1.02
C SER A 3 2.21 -31.09 -1.43
N PRO A 4 0.90 -31.25 -1.56
CA PRO A 4 0.03 -30.12 -1.74
C PRO A 4 0.30 -29.14 -0.60
N ILE A 5 0.37 -27.86 -0.92
CA ILE A 5 0.43 -26.80 0.10
C ILE A 5 -0.79 -27.01 0.97
N GLN A 6 -0.59 -27.56 2.16
CA GLN A 6 -1.66 -27.73 3.13
C GLN A 6 -2.15 -26.33 3.46
N PRO A 7 -3.44 -26.04 3.31
CA PRO A 7 -3.97 -24.80 3.85
C PRO A 7 -3.60 -24.78 5.33
N ASN A 8 -2.90 -23.72 5.73
CA ASN A 8 -2.47 -23.58 7.11
C ASN A 8 -3.72 -23.51 7.99
N THR A 9 -4.02 -24.64 8.64
CA THR A 9 -5.18 -24.78 9.53
C THR A 9 -5.10 -23.85 10.75
N SER A 10 -3.96 -23.20 10.99
CA SER A 10 -3.78 -22.25 12.08
C SER A 10 -4.41 -20.87 11.84
N ARG A 11 -5.00 -20.63 10.66
CA ARG A 11 -5.66 -19.35 10.35
C ARG A 11 -7.11 -19.25 10.81
N SER A 12 -7.71 -20.34 11.30
CA SER A 12 -9.10 -20.35 11.77
C SER A 12 -9.32 -19.45 12.98
N ASP A 13 -8.26 -19.19 13.76
CA ASP A 13 -8.32 -18.41 15.00
C ASP A 13 -7.71 -17.01 14.86
N GLU A 14 -7.44 -16.56 13.62
CA GLU A 14 -6.92 -15.23 13.37
C GLU A 14 -7.94 -14.17 13.74
N GLU A 15 -7.50 -13.15 14.50
CA GLU A 15 -8.35 -12.05 14.91
C GLU A 15 -8.82 -11.26 13.69
N ASP A 16 -10.11 -10.94 13.66
CA ASP A 16 -10.75 -10.17 12.58
C ASP A 16 -10.85 -8.69 12.94
N PHE A 17 -10.18 -7.84 12.15
CA PHE A 17 -10.20 -6.40 12.31
C PHE A 17 -11.17 -5.70 11.35
N SER A 18 -12.14 -6.44 10.79
CA SER A 18 -13.08 -5.90 9.79
C SER A 18 -13.88 -4.70 10.30
N ALA A 19 -14.07 -4.56 11.63
CA ALA A 19 -14.73 -3.40 12.21
C ALA A 19 -13.97 -2.10 11.94
N ASP A 20 -12.64 -2.15 11.89
CA ASP A 20 -11.76 -1.00 11.67
C ASP A 20 -11.39 -0.79 10.19
N TYR A 21 -11.83 -1.69 9.33
CA TYR A 21 -11.56 -1.60 7.90
C TYR A 21 -12.25 -0.37 7.30
N PRO A 22 -11.53 0.43 6.47
CA PRO A 22 -12.05 1.69 5.93
C PRO A 22 -13.05 1.46 4.78
N ARG A 23 -14.24 0.96 5.10
CA ARG A 23 -15.27 0.52 4.13
C ARG A 23 -15.79 1.62 3.21
N HIS A 24 -15.74 2.87 3.69
CA HIS A 24 -16.28 4.02 2.96
C HIS A 24 -15.22 4.74 2.11
N LYS A 25 -13.99 4.22 2.11
CA LYS A 25 -12.90 4.75 1.30
C LYS A 25 -12.62 3.82 0.13
N HIS A 26 -12.29 4.40 -1.01
CA HIS A 26 -11.76 3.65 -2.16
C HIS A 26 -10.24 3.54 -2.00
N PRO A 27 -9.68 2.33 -2.06
CA PRO A 27 -8.23 2.18 -2.07
C PRO A 27 -7.66 2.73 -3.39
N ALA A 28 -6.47 3.31 -3.32
CA ALA A 28 -5.75 3.70 -4.53
C ALA A 28 -5.35 2.48 -5.37
N ILE A 29 -5.00 1.38 -4.70
CA ILE A 29 -4.65 0.10 -5.33
C ILE A 29 -5.31 -1.03 -4.54
N ARG A 30 -5.78 -2.01 -5.28
CA ARG A 30 -6.24 -3.29 -4.73
C ARG A 30 -5.73 -4.41 -5.61
N VAL A 31 -5.04 -5.38 -5.03
CA VAL A 31 -4.37 -6.44 -5.78
C VAL A 31 -4.43 -7.78 -5.05
N VAL A 32 -4.54 -8.85 -5.82
CA VAL A 32 -4.45 -10.21 -5.30
C VAL A 32 -2.98 -10.65 -5.32
N MET A 33 -2.49 -11.16 -4.20
CA MET A 33 -1.12 -11.64 -4.10
C MET A 33 -0.97 -13.02 -4.73
N MET A 34 0.03 -13.17 -5.59
CA MET A 34 0.24 -14.35 -6.41
C MET A 34 1.47 -15.16 -5.94
N PRO A 35 1.59 -16.43 -6.33
CA PRO A 35 2.74 -17.25 -5.95
C PRO A 35 4.10 -16.63 -6.31
N ARG A 36 4.20 -15.91 -7.43
CA ARG A 36 5.42 -15.20 -7.85
C ARG A 36 5.87 -14.12 -6.89
N ASP A 37 4.98 -13.67 -6.00
CA ASP A 37 5.25 -12.58 -5.04
C ASP A 37 5.80 -13.11 -3.71
N THR A 38 6.01 -14.43 -3.59
CA THR A 38 6.45 -15.06 -2.34
C THR A 38 7.96 -14.94 -2.11
N ASN A 39 8.33 -14.98 -0.83
CA ASN A 39 9.70 -15.14 -0.36
C ASN A 39 10.02 -16.62 -0.10
N ALA A 40 11.25 -16.89 0.36
CA ALA A 40 11.69 -18.24 0.69
C ALA A 40 10.91 -18.89 1.86
N LEU A 41 10.21 -18.09 2.67
CA LEU A 41 9.40 -18.55 3.81
C LEU A 41 7.97 -18.91 3.43
N GLY A 42 7.55 -18.65 2.18
CA GLY A 42 6.20 -18.94 1.71
C GLY A 42 5.17 -17.84 1.99
N THR A 43 5.59 -16.71 2.54
CA THR A 43 4.77 -15.50 2.67
C THR A 43 5.09 -14.52 1.54
N ILE A 44 4.30 -13.47 1.40
CA ILE A 44 4.55 -12.45 0.38
C ILE A 44 5.81 -11.65 0.76
N PHE A 45 6.69 -11.49 -0.21
CA PHE A 45 7.92 -10.73 -0.05
C PHE A 45 7.60 -9.27 0.30
N GLY A 46 8.22 -8.75 1.37
CA GLY A 46 7.96 -7.38 1.85
C GLY A 46 8.21 -6.32 0.80
N GLY A 47 9.18 -6.50 -0.08
CA GLY A 47 9.46 -5.58 -1.18
C GLY A 47 8.31 -5.43 -2.17
N VAL A 48 7.49 -6.45 -2.35
CA VAL A 48 6.27 -6.37 -3.18
C VAL A 48 5.29 -5.38 -2.54
N ILE A 49 5.06 -5.50 -1.24
CA ILE A 49 4.19 -4.57 -0.52
C ILE A 49 4.75 -3.15 -0.56
N LEU A 50 6.05 -2.97 -0.37
CA LEU A 50 6.71 -1.67 -0.43
C LEU A 50 6.57 -1.01 -1.80
N SER A 51 6.71 -1.78 -2.89
CA SER A 51 6.54 -1.25 -4.25
C SER A 51 5.12 -0.77 -4.51
N GLU A 52 4.12 -1.49 -4.01
CA GLU A 52 2.71 -1.09 -4.14
C GLU A 52 2.40 0.13 -3.25
N ILE A 53 3.01 0.24 -2.08
CA ILE A 53 2.92 1.44 -1.23
C ILE A 53 3.43 2.66 -2.00
N ASP A 54 4.57 2.53 -2.65
CA ASP A 54 5.17 3.61 -3.44
C ASP A 54 4.26 4.04 -4.59
N LEU A 55 3.69 3.08 -5.33
CA LEU A 55 2.74 3.35 -6.40
C LEU A 55 1.46 4.02 -5.88
N ALA A 56 0.92 3.54 -4.77
CA ALA A 56 -0.28 4.13 -4.17
C ALA A 56 -0.04 5.58 -3.74
N ALA A 57 1.10 5.85 -3.12
CA ALA A 57 1.48 7.22 -2.75
C ALA A 57 1.63 8.13 -3.97
N ALA A 58 2.17 7.61 -5.07
CA ALA A 58 2.29 8.35 -6.32
C ALA A 58 0.92 8.70 -6.90
N ILE A 59 -0.04 7.78 -6.87
CA ILE A 59 -1.41 8.04 -7.31
C ILE A 59 -2.01 9.22 -6.54
N GLU A 60 -1.87 9.22 -5.23
CA GLU A 60 -2.36 10.32 -4.39
C GLU A 60 -1.62 11.64 -4.68
N ALA A 61 -0.29 11.59 -4.80
CA ALA A 61 0.53 12.78 -5.05
C ALA A 61 0.22 13.43 -6.40
N HIS A 62 -0.12 12.64 -7.41
CA HIS A 62 -0.50 13.15 -8.74
C HIS A 62 -1.80 13.96 -8.73
N ARG A 63 -2.57 13.92 -7.67
CA ARG A 63 -3.72 14.81 -7.51
C ARG A 63 -3.32 16.27 -7.31
N TYR A 64 -2.06 16.53 -6.98
CA TYR A 64 -1.49 17.86 -6.75
C TYR A 64 -0.54 18.32 -7.85
N HIS A 65 -0.07 17.39 -8.66
CA HIS A 65 0.92 17.67 -9.69
C HIS A 65 0.84 16.66 -10.82
N SER A 66 0.66 17.13 -12.05
CA SER A 66 0.53 16.23 -13.21
C SER A 66 1.88 15.83 -13.82
N GLY A 67 2.96 16.55 -13.49
CA GLY A 67 4.30 16.28 -13.99
C GLY A 67 5.01 15.16 -13.23
N ARG A 68 6.32 15.15 -13.32
CA ARG A 68 7.15 14.13 -12.68
C ARG A 68 7.13 14.26 -11.15
N ILE A 69 7.00 13.13 -10.48
CA ILE A 69 7.06 13.03 -9.03
C ILE A 69 8.07 11.95 -8.67
N ALA A 70 8.95 12.26 -7.72
CA ALA A 70 9.94 11.33 -7.22
C ALA A 70 9.71 11.04 -5.73
N THR A 71 9.87 9.80 -5.34
CA THR A 71 9.87 9.39 -3.95
C THR A 71 11.20 9.78 -3.32
N VAL A 72 11.17 10.55 -2.24
CA VAL A 72 12.39 10.98 -1.53
C VAL A 72 12.55 10.36 -0.16
N ALA A 73 11.46 9.91 0.45
CA ALA A 73 11.52 9.26 1.76
C ALA A 73 10.32 8.33 1.96
N MET A 74 10.55 7.27 2.69
CA MET A 74 9.51 6.37 3.15
C MET A 74 9.85 6.05 4.61
N ASP A 75 9.02 6.53 5.54
CA ASP A 75 9.33 6.46 6.95
C ASP A 75 8.59 5.33 7.65
N THR A 76 9.27 4.74 8.60
CA THR A 76 8.76 3.84 9.64
C THR A 76 7.80 2.78 9.11
N ILE A 77 8.36 1.76 8.47
CA ILE A 77 7.57 0.63 7.99
C ILE A 77 7.79 -0.55 8.94
N GLU A 78 6.71 -0.96 9.57
CA GLU A 78 6.70 -2.14 10.40
C GLU A 78 5.59 -3.07 9.93
N PHE A 79 5.95 -4.29 9.54
CA PHE A 79 4.98 -5.30 9.15
C PHE A 79 4.43 -5.98 10.39
N LYS A 80 3.19 -5.69 10.73
CA LYS A 80 2.53 -6.24 11.91
C LYS A 80 1.99 -7.64 11.68
N ARG A 81 1.67 -7.97 10.43
CA ARG A 81 1.10 -9.27 10.03
C ARG A 81 1.63 -9.69 8.67
N PRO A 82 1.82 -11.00 8.47
CA PRO A 82 2.23 -11.50 7.16
C PRO A 82 1.08 -11.40 6.15
N VAL A 83 1.45 -11.33 4.88
CA VAL A 83 0.54 -11.43 3.75
C VAL A 83 0.78 -12.75 3.06
N PHE A 84 -0.29 -13.41 2.64
CA PHE A 84 -0.23 -14.74 2.05
C PHE A 84 -0.69 -14.74 0.60
N VAL A 85 -0.29 -15.78 -0.13
CA VAL A 85 -0.80 -16.03 -1.49
C VAL A 85 -2.33 -16.10 -1.46
N GLY A 86 -2.97 -15.42 -2.41
CA GLY A 86 -4.41 -15.33 -2.52
C GLY A 86 -5.05 -14.21 -1.72
N ASP A 87 -4.33 -13.57 -0.81
CA ASP A 87 -4.87 -12.42 -0.07
C ASP A 87 -5.21 -11.28 -1.03
N LEU A 88 -6.35 -10.63 -0.77
CA LEU A 88 -6.73 -9.40 -1.41
C LEU A 88 -6.17 -8.24 -0.58
N VAL A 89 -5.21 -7.51 -1.15
CA VAL A 89 -4.51 -6.44 -0.44
C VAL A 89 -4.96 -5.09 -0.98
N SER A 90 -5.36 -4.21 -0.07
CA SER A 90 -5.84 -2.86 -0.39
C SER A 90 -4.93 -1.81 0.23
N PHE A 91 -4.62 -0.80 -0.56
CA PHE A 91 -3.72 0.30 -0.20
C PHE A 91 -4.51 1.60 -0.18
N PHE A 92 -4.83 2.08 1.02
CA PHE A 92 -5.57 3.31 1.23
C PHE A 92 -4.60 4.47 1.42
N THR A 93 -4.90 5.58 0.81
CA THR A 93 -4.04 6.76 0.86
C THR A 93 -4.75 7.93 1.53
N GLU A 94 -3.97 8.72 2.26
CA GLU A 94 -4.41 9.96 2.87
C GLU A 94 -3.25 10.96 2.81
N THR A 95 -3.50 12.12 2.21
CA THR A 95 -2.52 13.21 2.23
C THR A 95 -2.46 13.79 3.64
N THR A 96 -1.27 13.80 4.23
CA THR A 96 -1.05 14.34 5.57
C THR A 96 -0.38 15.72 5.55
N ARG A 97 0.33 16.05 4.47
CA ARG A 97 1.00 17.33 4.34
C ARG A 97 1.18 17.70 2.87
N VAL A 98 0.96 18.97 2.55
CA VAL A 98 1.27 19.57 1.25
C VAL A 98 2.26 20.71 1.48
N GLY A 99 3.48 20.55 0.97
CA GLY A 99 4.51 21.59 0.98
C GLY A 99 4.51 22.40 -0.31
N THR A 100 5.55 23.18 -0.53
CA THR A 100 5.72 23.92 -1.79
C THR A 100 6.04 22.99 -2.95
N THR A 101 6.94 22.03 -2.73
CA THR A 101 7.42 21.09 -3.76
C THR A 101 7.06 19.64 -3.43
N SER A 102 6.50 19.37 -2.25
CA SER A 102 6.33 18.02 -1.74
C SER A 102 4.91 17.72 -1.28
N VAL A 103 4.55 16.45 -1.36
CA VAL A 103 3.34 15.89 -0.78
C VAL A 103 3.76 14.72 0.11
N THR A 104 3.25 14.68 1.34
CA THR A 104 3.42 13.53 2.22
C THR A 104 2.10 12.77 2.29
N VAL A 105 2.18 11.48 2.01
CA VAL A 105 1.03 10.58 1.92
C VAL A 105 1.19 9.46 2.93
N LYS A 106 0.18 9.25 3.75
CA LYS A 106 0.06 8.08 4.59
C LYS A 106 -0.62 6.98 3.78
N VAL A 107 0.02 5.82 3.69
CA VAL A 107 -0.53 4.63 3.04
C VAL A 107 -0.83 3.58 4.10
N SER A 108 -2.08 3.15 4.19
CA SER A 108 -2.52 2.09 5.09
C SER A 108 -2.80 0.83 4.28
N VAL A 109 -2.17 -0.27 4.65
CA VAL A 109 -2.24 -1.53 3.93
C VAL A 109 -3.08 -2.53 4.71
N TRP A 110 -4.10 -3.07 4.06
CA TRP A 110 -5.01 -4.06 4.61
C TRP A 110 -5.00 -5.32 3.75
N ALA A 111 -5.00 -6.47 4.40
CA ALA A 111 -5.16 -7.77 3.73
C ALA A 111 -6.49 -8.38 4.12
N GLN A 112 -7.20 -8.90 3.13
CA GLN A 112 -8.38 -9.74 3.33
C GLN A 112 -8.00 -11.17 2.96
N ARG A 113 -8.14 -12.09 3.91
CA ARG A 113 -7.90 -13.52 3.66
C ARG A 113 -9.00 -14.04 2.74
N ARG A 114 -8.62 -14.60 1.60
CA ARG A 114 -9.60 -15.13 0.64
C ARG A 114 -9.90 -16.60 0.86
N PHE A 115 -8.95 -17.29 1.49
CA PHE A 115 -9.09 -18.71 1.78
C PHE A 115 -9.25 -18.91 3.29
N GLY A 116 -10.30 -19.62 3.65
CA GLY A 116 -10.59 -20.00 5.04
C GLY A 116 -11.59 -19.07 5.73
N SER A 117 -11.19 -17.86 6.10
CA SER A 117 -11.95 -17.06 7.06
C SER A 117 -12.53 -15.75 6.53
N HIS A 118 -12.03 -15.21 5.43
CA HIS A 118 -12.38 -13.87 4.94
C HIS A 118 -12.12 -12.72 5.93
N VAL A 119 -11.34 -12.96 6.98
CA VAL A 119 -10.97 -11.90 7.92
C VAL A 119 -10.15 -10.80 7.24
N ARG A 120 -10.29 -9.57 7.73
CA ARG A 120 -9.49 -8.43 7.31
C ARG A 120 -8.55 -8.02 8.42
N VAL A 121 -7.28 -7.82 8.07
CA VAL A 121 -6.23 -7.45 9.02
C VAL A 121 -5.43 -6.27 8.51
N PRO A 122 -5.06 -5.33 9.40
CA PRO A 122 -4.10 -4.29 9.05
C PRO A 122 -2.69 -4.92 8.97
N VAL A 123 -2.00 -4.65 7.88
CA VAL A 123 -0.65 -5.20 7.62
C VAL A 123 0.42 -4.22 8.05
N THR A 124 0.34 -2.99 7.54
CA THR A 124 1.33 -1.94 7.84
C THR A 124 0.77 -0.57 7.49
N GLU A 125 1.47 0.45 7.94
CA GLU A 125 1.31 1.83 7.51
C GLU A 125 2.67 2.40 7.15
N ALA A 126 2.69 3.29 6.18
CA ALA A 126 3.90 4.00 5.78
C ALA A 126 3.58 5.46 5.50
N SER A 127 4.52 6.34 5.81
CA SER A 127 4.47 7.74 5.42
C SER A 127 5.46 7.95 4.28
N VAL A 128 4.96 8.34 3.11
CA VAL A 128 5.77 8.50 1.91
C VAL A 128 5.81 9.97 1.53
N THR A 129 7.01 10.52 1.40
CA THR A 129 7.20 11.89 0.91
C THR A 129 7.61 11.86 -0.54
N MET A 130 6.86 12.57 -1.36
CA MET A 130 7.08 12.68 -2.79
C MET A 130 7.28 14.13 -3.19
N VAL A 131 8.16 14.36 -4.15
CA VAL A 131 8.58 15.70 -4.57
C VAL A 131 8.36 15.85 -6.06
N ALA A 132 7.75 16.98 -6.45
CA ALA A 132 7.65 17.37 -7.85
C ALA A 132 9.05 17.75 -8.39
N VAL A 133 9.41 17.18 -9.52
CA VAL A 133 10.71 17.42 -10.16
C VAL A 133 10.53 17.80 -11.62
N GLY A 134 11.41 18.68 -12.10
CA GLY A 134 11.50 19.05 -13.51
C GLY A 134 12.29 18.03 -14.32
N GLU A 135 12.45 18.29 -15.61
CA GLU A 135 13.20 17.43 -16.53
C GLU A 135 14.67 17.27 -16.12
N ASP A 136 15.25 18.27 -15.49
CA ASP A 136 16.61 18.27 -14.97
C ASP A 136 16.76 17.55 -13.61
N GLY A 137 15.66 17.03 -13.06
CA GLY A 137 15.64 16.39 -11.75
C GLY A 137 15.62 17.34 -10.56
N GLN A 138 15.57 18.66 -10.81
CA GLN A 138 15.47 19.66 -9.75
C GLN A 138 14.04 19.78 -9.25
N LYS A 139 13.88 20.11 -7.97
CA LYS A 139 12.57 20.34 -7.35
C LYS A 139 11.86 21.50 -8.04
N VAL A 140 10.58 21.32 -8.31
CA VAL A 140 9.70 22.36 -8.84
C VAL A 140 8.47 22.48 -7.94
N PRO A 141 7.83 23.66 -7.91
CA PRO A 141 6.59 23.82 -7.14
C PRO A 141 5.49 22.89 -7.65
N LEU A 142 4.67 22.39 -6.72
CA LEU A 142 3.44 21.69 -7.07
C LEU A 142 2.52 22.62 -7.88
N GLU A 143 1.80 22.06 -8.84
CA GLU A 143 0.85 22.82 -9.65
C GLU A 143 -0.32 23.37 -8.83
N ARG A 144 -0.71 22.65 -7.79
CA ARG A 144 -1.84 23.02 -6.94
C ARG A 144 -1.67 22.53 -5.52
N ARG A 145 -2.34 23.20 -4.60
CA ARG A 145 -2.33 22.83 -3.18
C ARG A 145 -3.61 22.08 -2.77
N GLU A 146 -4.65 22.16 -3.59
CA GLU A 146 -5.89 21.39 -3.42
C GLU A 146 -5.88 20.22 -4.41
N PRO A 147 -6.28 19.02 -3.97
CA PRO A 147 -6.24 17.85 -4.84
C PRO A 147 -7.34 17.90 -5.89
N VAL A 148 -7.04 17.39 -7.09
CA VAL A 148 -8.08 17.07 -8.05
C VAL A 148 -8.74 15.74 -7.69
N ASP A 149 -9.99 15.61 -8.05
CA ASP A 149 -10.70 14.35 -7.92
C ASP A 149 -10.20 13.37 -8.99
N ILE A 150 -10.03 12.11 -8.61
CA ILE A 150 -9.55 11.03 -9.48
C ILE A 150 -10.59 9.94 -9.70
N ASP A 151 -11.75 10.08 -9.08
CA ASP A 151 -12.87 9.11 -9.22
C ASP A 151 -13.82 9.46 -10.38
#